data_f78a99555b2d38c3f262d9fefb95dc64
#
_entry.id   f78a99555b2d38c3f262d9fefb95dc64
#
_cell.length_a   1.000
_cell.length_b   1.000
_cell.length_c   1.000
_cell.angle_alpha   90.00
_cell.angle_beta   90.00
_cell.angle_gamma   90.00
#
_symmetry.space_group_name_H-M   'P 1'
#
loop_
_entity.id
_entity.type
_entity.pdbx_description
1 polymer ?
#
loop_
_entity_poly.entity_id
_entity_poly.type
_entity_poly.pdbx_seq_one_letter_code
_entity_poly.pdbx_strand_id
1 'polypeptide(L)'
;MTPASSRAQGRRAATLALVLLLVGCRNADTPTAPPALPPPPVVEVGRFPTMQIVTTGGAPITSRETYVGGTWRLIGPDSALLRDGSLEVRGRGNSTWSMPKKPYRLRLTTGAELLGMPSNRHWALLANYADKTLLRNDLVFDLAQRMGWTYVPRSRFVHLQLNGRYEGVYQLTEHIRIDASRVNIPEVRIADTSAAAITGGYLLEVDELYGEDFCWNTPRVRMPVCAKSPETLRQPGWERQQRYITGYFADLENALFGPSFADPVTGYAAYIDVPSAVDYFLVNELVKNVDGNLRRSTFLTKPRGGRLYFGPLWDFDITLGNVNYGGADAVAGWQIRSAPWFARLWQDPAFVQRVKLRWQQIRNDGTFASWRQAMLARWDYMSVEQRRNFERWPILDSWVWPNRVVTGSYNGEMAAMQEWLTARTNWLDDQLRP
;
A
#
# COMPACT_ATOMS: atom_id res chain seq x y z
N MET A 1 -21.28 -79.20 18.01
CA MET A 1 -22.49 -79.84 18.57
C MET A 1 -23.65 -78.93 18.26
N THR A 2 -24.37 -79.25 17.23
CA THR A 2 -25.76 -78.86 16.89
C THR A 2 -26.72 -79.67 17.84
N PRO A 3 -28.00 -79.32 17.96
CA PRO A 3 -29.00 -79.07 16.93
C PRO A 3 -29.99 -77.94 17.27
N ALA A 4 -30.65 -77.24 16.36
CA ALA A 4 -31.79 -77.60 15.48
C ALA A 4 -33.13 -77.86 16.19
N SER A 5 -34.16 -77.15 15.83
CA SER A 5 -35.53 -77.53 15.43
C SER A 5 -36.48 -76.35 15.65
N SER A 6 -37.19 -75.86 14.72
CA SER A 6 -38.24 -76.32 13.80
C SER A 6 -39.67 -76.10 14.35
N ARG A 7 -40.49 -75.49 13.46
CA ARG A 7 -41.97 -75.59 13.30
C ARG A 7 -42.85 -74.71 14.21
N ALA A 8 -44.00 -74.16 13.83
CA ALA A 8 -44.91 -74.52 12.71
C ALA A 8 -45.91 -73.37 12.53
N GLN A 9 -46.49 -73.41 11.37
CA GLN A 9 -47.64 -72.73 10.76
C GLN A 9 -48.88 -72.52 11.69
N GLY A 10 -49.57 -71.42 11.42
CA GLY A 10 -50.93 -71.19 11.86
C GLY A 10 -51.61 -70.13 10.97
N ARG A 11 -52.24 -70.59 9.93
CA ARG A 11 -53.21 -69.81 9.08
C ARG A 11 -54.45 -69.52 9.89
N ARG A 12 -54.93 -68.28 9.95
CA ARG A 12 -56.35 -67.92 10.06
C ARG A 12 -56.65 -66.69 9.22
N ALA A 13 -57.57 -66.86 8.29
CA ALA A 13 -58.20 -65.82 7.50
C ALA A 13 -59.23 -65.08 8.37
N ALA A 14 -59.36 -63.80 8.22
CA ALA A 14 -60.53 -62.98 8.57
C ALA A 14 -60.56 -61.69 7.78
N THR A 15 -61.45 -61.63 6.86
CA THR A 15 -62.46 -60.58 6.55
C THR A 15 -61.98 -59.15 6.31
N LEU A 16 -62.15 -58.80 5.02
CA LEU A 16 -62.09 -57.45 4.43
C LEU A 16 -63.08 -56.49 5.12
N ALA A 17 -62.62 -55.39 5.56
CA ALA A 17 -63.43 -54.15 5.72
C ALA A 17 -62.78 -53.07 4.88
N LEU A 18 -63.47 -52.74 3.80
CA LEU A 18 -63.10 -51.67 2.87
C LEU A 18 -63.43 -50.30 3.47
N VAL A 19 -62.43 -49.58 4.01
CA VAL A 19 -62.58 -48.14 4.35
C VAL A 19 -61.99 -47.36 3.21
N LEU A 20 -62.79 -46.71 2.39
CA LEU A 20 -62.41 -45.69 1.43
C LEU A 20 -61.91 -44.45 2.17
N LEU A 21 -60.62 -44.33 2.29
CA LEU A 21 -59.97 -43.05 2.66
C LEU A 21 -59.67 -42.33 1.31
N LEU A 22 -60.39 -41.23 1.09
CA LEU A 22 -60.02 -40.24 0.09
C LEU A 22 -58.69 -39.62 0.45
N VAL A 23 -57.63 -40.16 -0.17
CA VAL A 23 -56.31 -39.48 -0.14
C VAL A 23 -56.35 -38.41 -1.21
N GLY A 24 -56.41 -37.17 -0.74
CA GLY A 24 -56.23 -36.00 -1.61
C GLY A 24 -54.82 -36.06 -2.24
N CYS A 25 -54.79 -36.02 -3.58
CA CYS A 25 -53.54 -35.83 -4.33
C CYS A 25 -52.87 -34.53 -3.86
N ARG A 26 -51.86 -34.62 -2.98
CA ARG A 26 -50.89 -33.59 -2.87
C ARG A 26 -50.06 -33.60 -4.14
N ASN A 27 -50.11 -32.50 -4.90
CA ASN A 27 -49.20 -32.25 -6.01
C ASN A 27 -47.79 -32.47 -5.51
N ALA A 28 -47.08 -33.43 -6.05
CA ALA A 28 -45.66 -33.58 -5.86
C ALA A 28 -45.02 -32.29 -6.39
N ASP A 29 -44.45 -31.49 -5.48
CA ASP A 29 -43.61 -30.33 -5.85
C ASP A 29 -42.53 -30.85 -6.82
N THR A 30 -42.66 -30.46 -8.07
CA THR A 30 -41.60 -30.65 -9.06
C THR A 30 -40.36 -29.95 -8.50
N PRO A 31 -39.19 -30.60 -8.39
CA PRO A 31 -37.99 -29.91 -7.95
C PRO A 31 -37.78 -28.71 -8.88
N THR A 32 -37.91 -27.49 -8.34
CA THR A 32 -37.51 -26.30 -9.07
C THR A 32 -36.05 -26.44 -9.41
N ALA A 33 -35.74 -26.44 -10.71
CA ALA A 33 -34.36 -26.39 -11.16
C ALA A 33 -33.60 -25.30 -10.39
N PRO A 34 -32.36 -25.55 -9.95
CA PRO A 34 -31.59 -24.50 -9.30
C PRO A 34 -31.58 -23.25 -10.19
N PRO A 35 -31.70 -22.05 -9.63
CA PRO A 35 -31.70 -20.83 -10.41
C PRO A 35 -30.47 -20.85 -11.33
N ALA A 36 -30.69 -20.56 -12.61
CA ALA A 36 -29.61 -20.49 -13.58
C ALA A 36 -28.54 -19.55 -13.03
N LEU A 37 -27.28 -19.99 -13.02
CA LEU A 37 -26.15 -19.11 -12.66
C LEU A 37 -26.30 -17.83 -13.47
N PRO A 38 -26.11 -16.65 -12.86
CA PRO A 38 -26.13 -15.40 -13.60
C PRO A 38 -25.16 -15.54 -14.78
N PRO A 39 -25.49 -14.99 -15.93
CA PRO A 39 -24.57 -15.02 -17.07
C PRO A 39 -23.22 -14.50 -16.62
N PRO A 40 -22.11 -15.09 -17.07
CA PRO A 40 -20.77 -14.59 -16.72
C PRO A 40 -20.76 -13.09 -17.02
N PRO A 41 -20.19 -12.26 -16.12
CA PRO A 41 -20.18 -10.82 -16.33
C PRO A 41 -19.62 -10.56 -17.72
N VAL A 42 -20.32 -9.74 -18.49
CA VAL A 42 -19.82 -9.26 -19.78
C VAL A 42 -18.48 -8.62 -19.49
N VAL A 43 -17.40 -9.24 -19.96
CA VAL A 43 -16.05 -8.77 -19.77
C VAL A 43 -15.94 -7.49 -20.59
N GLU A 44 -16.18 -6.33 -19.98
CA GLU A 44 -15.87 -5.06 -20.59
C GLU A 44 -14.35 -5.00 -20.80
N VAL A 45 -13.92 -5.23 -22.02
CA VAL A 45 -12.53 -5.06 -22.42
C VAL A 45 -12.21 -3.58 -22.33
N GLY A 46 -11.26 -3.21 -21.43
CA GLY A 46 -10.77 -1.83 -21.34
C GLY A 46 -11.46 -0.97 -20.28
N ARG A 47 -11.53 -1.44 -19.02
CA ARG A 47 -12.02 -0.61 -17.90
C ARG A 47 -11.05 0.50 -17.50
N PHE A 48 -9.75 0.34 -17.80
CA PHE A 48 -8.76 1.35 -17.44
C PHE A 48 -8.59 2.39 -18.53
N PRO A 49 -8.51 3.67 -18.15
CA PRO A 49 -8.12 4.73 -19.07
C PRO A 49 -6.68 4.52 -19.57
N THR A 50 -6.37 5.09 -20.71
CA THR A 50 -5.03 5.04 -21.30
C THR A 50 -4.33 6.40 -21.12
N MET A 51 -3.18 6.39 -20.47
CA MET A 51 -2.23 7.51 -20.47
C MET A 51 -1.30 7.35 -21.67
N GLN A 52 -1.39 8.26 -22.62
CA GLN A 52 -0.45 8.35 -23.76
C GLN A 52 0.58 9.43 -23.46
N ILE A 53 1.85 9.10 -23.64
CA ILE A 53 2.97 10.06 -23.53
C ILE A 53 3.77 9.98 -24.81
N VAL A 54 3.99 11.14 -25.43
CA VAL A 54 4.85 11.30 -26.60
C VAL A 54 5.95 12.29 -26.25
N THR A 55 7.18 11.80 -26.18
CA THR A 55 8.35 12.64 -25.90
C THR A 55 8.73 13.45 -27.13
N THR A 56 9.31 14.61 -26.94
CA THR A 56 9.77 15.47 -28.02
C THR A 56 10.77 14.71 -28.92
N GLY A 57 10.46 14.65 -30.21
CA GLY A 57 11.27 13.90 -31.18
C GLY A 57 11.31 12.38 -30.95
N GLY A 58 10.41 11.82 -30.14
CA GLY A 58 10.44 10.40 -29.81
C GLY A 58 11.61 9.99 -28.90
N ALA A 59 12.26 10.97 -28.24
CA ALA A 59 13.46 10.73 -27.41
C ALA A 59 13.23 9.70 -26.31
N PRO A 60 14.15 8.75 -26.10
CA PRO A 60 14.02 7.75 -25.04
C PRO A 60 14.22 8.39 -23.65
N ILE A 61 13.53 7.84 -22.65
CA ILE A 61 13.69 8.24 -21.24
C ILE A 61 14.73 7.31 -20.63
N THR A 62 15.96 7.80 -20.47
CA THR A 62 17.12 7.01 -20.04
C THR A 62 17.68 7.43 -18.67
N SER A 63 17.23 8.54 -18.09
CA SER A 63 17.75 9.12 -16.86
C SER A 63 16.67 9.23 -15.78
N ARG A 64 17.08 9.08 -14.52
CA ARG A 64 16.28 9.42 -13.34
C ARG A 64 16.45 10.90 -12.92
N GLU A 65 17.39 11.59 -13.49
CA GLU A 65 17.78 12.96 -13.12
C GLU A 65 17.30 13.96 -14.17
N THR A 66 17.52 13.65 -15.44
CA THR A 66 17.21 14.53 -16.56
C THR A 66 15.79 14.31 -17.06
N TYR A 67 15.03 15.40 -17.14
CA TYR A 67 13.70 15.39 -17.72
C TYR A 67 13.74 15.49 -19.24
N VAL A 68 12.84 14.75 -19.88
CA VAL A 68 12.55 14.83 -21.32
C VAL A 68 11.19 15.50 -21.48
N GLY A 69 11.11 16.54 -22.30
CA GLY A 69 9.86 17.22 -22.64
C GLY A 69 8.97 16.36 -23.54
N GLY A 70 7.67 16.63 -23.50
CA GLY A 70 6.72 15.92 -24.33
C GLY A 70 5.28 16.37 -24.12
N THR A 71 4.37 15.63 -24.70
CA THR A 71 2.91 15.79 -24.54
C THR A 71 2.31 14.53 -23.92
N TRP A 72 1.18 14.72 -23.28
CA TRP A 72 0.40 13.61 -22.73
C TRP A 72 -1.08 13.74 -23.07
N ARG A 73 -1.76 12.63 -23.16
CA ARG A 73 -3.22 12.53 -23.31
C ARG A 73 -3.74 11.44 -22.39
N LEU A 74 -4.83 11.72 -21.72
CA LEU A 74 -5.58 10.75 -20.93
C LEU A 74 -6.87 10.44 -21.69
N ILE A 75 -7.03 9.18 -22.05
CA ILE A 75 -8.13 8.70 -22.89
C ILE A 75 -8.95 7.73 -22.07
N GLY A 76 -10.27 7.93 -22.00
CA GLY A 76 -11.21 7.06 -21.33
C GLY A 76 -11.33 5.67 -21.97
N PRO A 77 -11.94 4.71 -21.29
CA PRO A 77 -12.21 3.36 -21.83
C PRO A 77 -13.08 3.40 -23.09
N ASP A 78 -13.93 4.42 -23.22
CA ASP A 78 -14.78 4.72 -24.37
C ASP A 78 -14.04 5.44 -25.52
N SER A 79 -12.72 5.57 -25.43
CA SER A 79 -11.85 6.30 -26.35
C SER A 79 -12.06 7.83 -26.35
N ALA A 80 -12.85 8.38 -25.43
CA ALA A 80 -12.99 9.82 -25.28
C ALA A 80 -11.72 10.45 -24.70
N LEU A 81 -11.33 11.62 -25.24
CA LEU A 81 -10.26 12.41 -24.64
C LEU A 81 -10.76 13.05 -23.35
N LEU A 82 -10.18 12.64 -22.22
CA LEU A 82 -10.51 13.18 -20.89
C LEU A 82 -9.70 14.43 -20.59
N ARG A 83 -8.39 14.42 -20.87
CA ARG A 83 -7.44 15.51 -20.61
C ARG A 83 -6.22 15.36 -21.52
N ASP A 84 -5.54 16.46 -21.75
CA ASP A 84 -4.25 16.49 -22.44
C ASP A 84 -3.41 17.69 -21.99
N GLY A 85 -2.17 17.76 -22.48
CA GLY A 85 -1.28 18.87 -22.22
C GLY A 85 0.19 18.52 -22.49
N SER A 86 1.06 19.43 -22.05
CA SER A 86 2.50 19.23 -22.09
C SER A 86 3.03 18.76 -20.74
N LEU A 87 4.14 18.03 -20.78
CA LEU A 87 4.80 17.52 -19.58
C LEU A 87 6.31 17.45 -19.78
N GLU A 88 6.98 17.25 -18.67
CA GLU A 88 8.34 16.73 -18.60
C GLU A 88 8.29 15.39 -17.87
N VAL A 89 9.00 14.41 -18.38
CA VAL A 89 9.03 13.03 -17.84
C VAL A 89 10.45 12.55 -17.65
N ARG A 90 10.72 11.83 -16.59
CA ARG A 90 11.99 11.17 -16.31
C ARG A 90 11.76 9.81 -15.65
N GLY A 91 12.79 9.00 -15.56
CA GLY A 91 12.79 7.79 -14.76
C GLY A 91 12.68 8.10 -13.27
N ARG A 92 12.28 7.08 -12.49
CA ARG A 92 12.27 7.11 -11.03
C ARG A 92 12.55 5.73 -10.43
N GLY A 93 12.68 5.69 -9.10
CA GLY A 93 12.92 4.46 -8.32
C GLY A 93 14.40 4.07 -8.28
N ASN A 94 14.74 3.17 -7.39
CA ASN A 94 16.08 2.62 -7.20
C ASN A 94 16.18 1.28 -7.93
N SER A 95 15.92 0.16 -7.26
CA SER A 95 15.90 -1.17 -7.86
C SER A 95 14.90 -1.30 -9.01
N THR A 96 13.74 -0.67 -8.89
CA THR A 96 12.69 -0.70 -9.92
C THR A 96 13.11 -0.03 -11.23
N TRP A 97 14.03 0.94 -11.19
CA TRP A 97 14.58 1.55 -12.42
C TRP A 97 15.48 0.57 -13.21
N SER A 98 16.13 -0.38 -12.56
CA SER A 98 16.91 -1.43 -13.24
C SER A 98 16.06 -2.52 -13.90
N MET A 99 14.76 -2.62 -13.51
CA MET A 99 13.85 -3.61 -14.07
C MET A 99 13.43 -3.29 -15.52
N PRO A 100 13.01 -4.27 -16.33
CA PRO A 100 12.59 -4.05 -17.73
C PRO A 100 11.47 -3.03 -17.89
N LYS A 101 10.42 -3.12 -17.06
CA LYS A 101 9.29 -2.18 -17.03
C LYS A 101 9.63 -0.99 -16.14
N LYS A 102 9.85 0.18 -16.75
CA LYS A 102 10.39 1.37 -16.07
C LYS A 102 9.29 2.19 -15.39
N PRO A 103 9.47 2.60 -14.13
CA PRO A 103 8.61 3.61 -13.50
C PRO A 103 9.03 5.03 -13.89
N TYR A 104 8.06 5.98 -13.90
CA TYR A 104 8.29 7.35 -14.34
C TYR A 104 7.84 8.39 -13.35
N ARG A 105 8.53 9.54 -13.33
CA ARG A 105 8.13 10.79 -12.68
C ARG A 105 7.59 11.74 -13.75
N LEU A 106 6.39 12.26 -13.53
CA LEU A 106 5.77 13.24 -14.42
C LEU A 106 5.73 14.61 -13.75
N ARG A 107 6.02 15.65 -14.52
CA ARG A 107 5.84 17.06 -14.17
C ARG A 107 5.03 17.74 -15.28
N LEU A 108 3.72 17.90 -15.07
CA LEU A 108 2.86 18.57 -16.02
C LEU A 108 3.21 20.05 -16.10
N THR A 109 3.15 20.63 -17.28
CA THR A 109 3.39 22.07 -17.49
C THR A 109 2.34 22.90 -16.74
N THR A 110 1.08 22.49 -16.82
CA THR A 110 -0.05 23.05 -16.06
C THR A 110 -0.63 21.98 -15.16
N GLY A 111 -0.99 22.33 -13.93
CA GLY A 111 -1.65 21.41 -13.01
C GLY A 111 -2.97 20.92 -13.57
N ALA A 112 -3.23 19.63 -13.45
CA ALA A 112 -4.46 18.99 -13.92
C ALA A 112 -5.02 18.05 -12.88
N GLU A 113 -6.34 17.99 -12.82
CA GLU A 113 -7.07 16.91 -12.15
C GLU A 113 -6.98 15.66 -13.04
N LEU A 114 -6.55 14.54 -12.47
CA LEU A 114 -6.44 13.27 -13.18
C LEU A 114 -7.32 12.21 -12.51
N LEU A 115 -8.34 11.74 -13.20
CA LEU A 115 -9.22 10.64 -12.76
C LEU A 115 -9.84 10.86 -11.37
N GLY A 116 -10.32 12.08 -11.10
CA GLY A 116 -10.90 12.46 -9.81
C GLY A 116 -9.88 12.70 -8.68
N MET A 117 -8.58 12.66 -8.99
CA MET A 117 -7.52 13.06 -8.05
C MET A 117 -7.24 14.56 -8.18
N PRO A 118 -7.12 15.31 -7.07
CA PRO A 118 -6.97 16.77 -7.09
C PRO A 118 -5.88 17.28 -8.01
N SER A 119 -6.13 18.45 -8.63
CA SER A 119 -5.23 19.08 -9.56
C SER A 119 -3.83 19.26 -8.99
N ASN A 120 -2.84 18.77 -9.72
CA ASN A 120 -1.43 18.99 -9.40
C ASN A 120 -0.56 18.85 -10.67
N ARG A 121 0.69 19.31 -10.57
CA ARG A 121 1.68 19.15 -11.64
C ARG A 121 2.51 17.87 -11.50
N HIS A 122 2.63 17.30 -10.31
CA HIS A 122 3.57 16.23 -9.97
C HIS A 122 2.88 14.89 -9.75
N TRP A 123 3.22 13.91 -10.58
CA TRP A 123 2.65 12.57 -10.58
C TRP A 123 3.76 11.51 -10.69
N ALA A 124 3.44 10.29 -10.32
CA ALA A 124 4.27 9.13 -10.54
C ALA A 124 3.50 8.05 -11.30
N LEU A 125 4.17 7.34 -12.19
CA LEU A 125 3.69 6.09 -12.80
C LEU A 125 4.51 4.96 -12.20
N LEU A 126 3.91 4.21 -11.27
CA LEU A 126 4.52 3.05 -10.65
C LEU A 126 4.36 1.85 -11.59
N ALA A 127 5.46 1.18 -11.88
CA ALA A 127 5.47 0.07 -12.84
C ALA A 127 4.98 -1.25 -12.23
N ASN A 128 5.13 -1.44 -10.92
CA ASN A 128 4.77 -2.65 -10.18
C ASN A 128 5.28 -3.94 -10.85
N TYR A 129 6.51 -3.92 -11.43
CA TYR A 129 7.03 -5.04 -12.23
C TYR A 129 7.26 -6.29 -11.39
N ALA A 130 7.86 -6.15 -10.22
CA ALA A 130 8.09 -7.26 -9.30
C ALA A 130 6.81 -7.66 -8.52
N ASP A 131 5.81 -6.79 -8.46
CA ASP A 131 4.51 -7.10 -7.88
C ASP A 131 3.59 -7.70 -8.93
N LYS A 132 3.57 -9.00 -9.06
CA LYS A 132 2.72 -9.71 -10.04
C LYS A 132 1.23 -9.63 -9.73
N THR A 133 0.84 -9.16 -8.53
CA THR A 133 -0.56 -8.80 -8.25
C THR A 133 -0.94 -7.43 -8.79
N LEU A 134 0.04 -6.54 -9.05
CA LEU A 134 -0.10 -5.14 -9.43
C LEU A 134 -0.80 -4.26 -8.36
N LEU A 135 -1.17 -4.82 -7.20
CA LEU A 135 -2.11 -4.23 -6.25
C LEU A 135 -1.50 -3.85 -4.90
N ARG A 136 -0.29 -4.32 -4.54
CA ARG A 136 0.23 -4.19 -3.17
C ARG A 136 0.29 -2.75 -2.66
N ASN A 137 0.82 -1.82 -3.48
CA ASN A 137 0.82 -0.39 -3.14
C ASN A 137 -0.60 0.14 -2.91
N ASP A 138 -1.53 -0.14 -3.82
CA ASP A 138 -2.91 0.34 -3.73
C ASP A 138 -3.65 -0.21 -2.52
N LEU A 139 -3.44 -1.50 -2.20
CA LEU A 139 -4.04 -2.13 -1.02
C LEU A 139 -3.55 -1.52 0.29
N VAL A 140 -2.26 -1.22 0.41
CA VAL A 140 -1.73 -0.60 1.62
C VAL A 140 -2.19 0.86 1.75
N PHE A 141 -2.26 1.60 0.65
CA PHE A 141 -2.83 2.95 0.65
C PHE A 141 -4.31 2.94 1.06
N ASP A 142 -5.11 2.00 0.56
CA ASP A 142 -6.51 1.85 0.96
C ASP A 142 -6.67 1.51 2.45
N LEU A 143 -5.82 0.61 3.00
CA LEU A 143 -5.81 0.31 4.43
C LEU A 143 -5.56 1.57 5.27
N ALA A 144 -4.50 2.31 4.94
CA ALA A 144 -4.14 3.52 5.67
C ALA A 144 -5.25 4.59 5.59
N GLN A 145 -5.89 4.75 4.43
CA GLN A 145 -7.02 5.65 4.29
C GLN A 145 -8.20 5.24 5.20
N ARG A 146 -8.51 3.95 5.29
CA ARG A 146 -9.54 3.41 6.20
C ARG A 146 -9.18 3.54 7.67
N MET A 147 -7.89 3.51 7.99
CA MET A 147 -7.38 3.77 9.34
C MET A 147 -7.45 5.26 9.74
N GLY A 148 -7.79 6.16 8.81
CA GLY A 148 -7.96 7.58 9.08
C GLY A 148 -6.68 8.41 8.99
N TRP A 149 -5.69 7.99 8.19
CA TRP A 149 -4.48 8.77 7.96
C TRP A 149 -4.81 10.13 7.34
N THR A 150 -4.13 11.17 7.80
CA THR A 150 -4.37 12.56 7.35
C THR A 150 -4.17 12.72 5.83
N TYR A 151 -3.15 12.08 5.29
CA TYR A 151 -2.92 12.00 3.85
C TYR A 151 -2.31 10.65 3.48
N VAL A 152 -2.88 10.05 2.47
CA VAL A 152 -2.37 8.86 1.78
C VAL A 152 -2.33 9.18 0.29
N PRO A 153 -1.28 8.84 -0.45
CA PRO A 153 -1.23 9.07 -1.89
C PRO A 153 -2.39 8.39 -2.59
N ARG A 154 -3.21 9.18 -3.30
CA ARG A 154 -4.28 8.62 -4.13
C ARG A 154 -3.68 8.06 -5.41
N SER A 155 -4.28 7.00 -5.92
CA SER A 155 -3.83 6.37 -7.16
C SER A 155 -4.99 5.87 -8.02
N ARG A 156 -4.71 5.72 -9.32
CA ARG A 156 -5.60 5.08 -10.30
C ARG A 156 -4.77 4.22 -11.24
N PHE A 157 -5.32 3.10 -11.67
CA PHE A 157 -4.66 2.28 -12.68
C PHE A 157 -4.94 2.85 -14.07
N VAL A 158 -3.92 2.83 -14.91
CA VAL A 158 -3.98 3.26 -16.31
C VAL A 158 -3.17 2.30 -17.18
N HIS A 159 -3.56 2.16 -18.44
CA HIS A 159 -2.68 1.65 -19.46
C HIS A 159 -1.70 2.75 -19.88
N LEU A 160 -0.42 2.43 -20.02
CA LEU A 160 0.58 3.36 -20.51
C LEU A 160 0.93 3.06 -21.98
N GLN A 161 0.82 4.08 -22.82
CA GLN A 161 1.44 4.11 -24.15
C GLN A 161 2.55 5.17 -24.13
N LEU A 162 3.78 4.77 -24.43
CA LEU A 162 4.94 5.66 -24.54
C LEU A 162 5.48 5.64 -25.95
N ASN A 163 5.46 6.79 -26.63
CA ASN A 163 5.89 6.93 -28.03
C ASN A 163 5.22 5.89 -28.96
N GLY A 164 3.91 5.71 -28.79
CA GLY A 164 3.11 4.75 -29.55
C GLY A 164 3.22 3.29 -29.14
N ARG A 165 4.14 2.94 -28.22
CA ARG A 165 4.31 1.57 -27.74
C ARG A 165 3.55 1.34 -26.45
N TYR A 166 2.82 0.25 -26.37
CA TYR A 166 2.16 -0.19 -25.14
C TYR A 166 3.19 -0.68 -24.09
N GLU A 167 3.13 -0.14 -22.88
CA GLU A 167 4.06 -0.45 -21.80
C GLU A 167 3.42 -1.21 -20.62
N GLY A 168 2.14 -1.53 -20.68
CA GLY A 168 1.45 -2.29 -19.65
C GLY A 168 0.55 -1.44 -18.75
N VAL A 169 0.06 -2.06 -17.68
CA VAL A 169 -0.72 -1.40 -16.62
C VAL A 169 0.21 -0.69 -15.66
N TYR A 170 -0.05 0.57 -15.38
CA TYR A 170 0.68 1.41 -14.42
C TYR A 170 -0.26 1.92 -13.34
N GLN A 171 0.26 2.14 -12.15
CA GLN A 171 -0.44 2.84 -11.09
C GLN A 171 -0.05 4.33 -11.16
N LEU A 172 -0.96 5.17 -11.71
CA LEU A 172 -0.82 6.62 -11.69
C LEU A 172 -1.10 7.11 -10.28
N THR A 173 -0.09 7.67 -9.63
CA THR A 173 -0.09 7.97 -8.21
C THR A 173 0.31 9.42 -7.96
N GLU A 174 -0.29 10.06 -6.97
CA GLU A 174 0.17 11.35 -6.47
C GLU A 174 1.62 11.23 -6.01
N HIS A 175 2.46 12.17 -6.44
CA HIS A 175 3.80 12.28 -5.88
C HIS A 175 3.74 13.01 -4.54
N ILE A 176 4.33 12.42 -3.51
CA ILE A 176 4.37 12.99 -2.16
C ILE A 176 5.08 14.35 -2.19
N ARG A 177 4.42 15.38 -1.66
CA ARG A 177 4.95 16.74 -1.51
C ARG A 177 4.08 17.55 -0.56
N ILE A 178 4.60 18.67 -0.07
CA ILE A 178 3.80 19.67 0.63
C ILE A 178 2.88 20.36 -0.39
N ASP A 179 1.58 20.28 -0.16
CA ASP A 179 0.52 20.85 -1.01
C ASP A 179 -0.81 20.78 -0.24
N ALA A 180 -1.72 21.73 -0.47
CA ALA A 180 -3.01 21.78 0.21
C ALA A 180 -3.87 20.51 0.02
N SER A 181 -3.70 19.82 -1.10
CA SER A 181 -4.40 18.58 -1.42
C SER A 181 -3.65 17.31 -1.03
N ARG A 182 -2.41 17.43 -0.51
CA ARG A 182 -1.52 16.31 -0.17
C ARG A 182 -1.03 16.42 1.26
N VAL A 183 0.27 16.61 1.50
CA VAL A 183 0.79 16.92 2.83
C VAL A 183 0.45 18.38 3.14
N ASN A 184 -0.69 18.60 3.78
CA ASN A 184 -1.23 19.94 4.01
C ASN A 184 -0.64 20.57 5.27
N ILE A 185 0.60 21.04 5.15
CA ILE A 185 1.27 21.85 6.16
C ILE A 185 1.86 23.12 5.50
N PRO A 186 1.98 24.24 6.20
CA PRO A 186 2.74 25.38 5.71
C PRO A 186 4.22 25.02 5.56
N GLU A 187 4.75 25.07 4.34
CA GLU A 187 6.17 24.84 4.08
C GLU A 187 7.03 25.94 4.72
N VAL A 188 8.15 25.56 5.33
CA VAL A 188 9.11 26.53 5.85
C VAL A 188 9.82 27.25 4.70
N ARG A 189 10.02 28.54 4.84
CA ARG A 189 10.66 29.40 3.83
C ARG A 189 12.00 29.91 4.32
N ILE A 190 12.87 30.30 3.41
CA ILE A 190 14.18 30.90 3.73
C ILE A 190 14.04 32.16 4.60
N ALA A 191 12.97 32.94 4.40
CA ALA A 191 12.64 34.11 5.19
C ALA A 191 12.09 33.82 6.60
N ASP A 192 11.72 32.57 6.90
CA ASP A 192 11.23 32.17 8.21
C ASP A 192 12.41 32.03 9.16
N THR A 193 12.78 33.11 9.86
CA THR A 193 13.98 33.18 10.71
C THR A 193 13.67 33.27 12.20
N SER A 194 12.42 33.55 12.62
CA SER A 194 12.03 33.55 14.01
C SER A 194 12.06 32.17 14.64
N ALA A 195 12.26 32.09 15.95
CA ALA A 195 12.28 30.81 16.68
C ALA A 195 11.00 29.98 16.49
N ALA A 196 9.83 30.61 16.34
CA ALA A 196 8.58 29.94 16.10
C ALA A 196 8.44 29.50 14.62
N ALA A 197 8.85 30.36 13.67
CA ALA A 197 8.63 30.11 12.24
C ALA A 197 9.44 28.93 11.69
N ILE A 198 10.66 28.73 12.20
CA ILE A 198 11.55 27.64 11.75
C ILE A 198 11.16 26.25 12.29
N THR A 199 10.19 26.17 13.23
CA THR A 199 9.89 24.92 13.95
C THR A 199 9.21 23.84 13.12
N GLY A 200 8.91 24.08 11.85
CA GLY A 200 8.28 23.08 11.01
C GLY A 200 7.94 23.58 9.62
N GLY A 201 7.29 22.70 8.87
CA GLY A 201 7.07 22.85 7.47
C GLY A 201 8.10 22.04 6.66
N TYR A 202 8.56 20.92 7.26
CA TYR A 202 9.50 20.01 6.59
C TYR A 202 8.81 18.70 6.24
N LEU A 203 9.04 18.26 5.02
CA LEU A 203 8.77 16.88 4.58
C LEU A 203 10.12 16.19 4.42
N LEU A 204 10.27 15.08 5.10
CA LEU A 204 11.53 14.36 5.24
C LEU A 204 11.36 12.92 4.74
N GLU A 205 12.44 12.30 4.31
CA GLU A 205 12.48 10.89 3.94
C GLU A 205 13.70 10.23 4.56
N VAL A 206 13.49 9.10 5.23
CA VAL A 206 14.59 8.21 5.58
C VAL A 206 14.86 7.35 4.35
N ASP A 207 16.03 7.55 3.76
CA ASP A 207 16.48 6.82 2.58
C ASP A 207 18.00 6.93 2.44
N GLU A 208 18.57 6.39 1.36
CA GLU A 208 19.97 6.63 1.04
C GLU A 208 20.27 8.12 0.87
N LEU A 209 21.50 8.52 1.19
CA LEU A 209 21.91 9.93 1.08
C LEU A 209 22.05 10.31 -0.40
N TYR A 210 21.10 11.09 -0.91
CA TYR A 210 21.14 11.59 -2.29
C TYR A 210 21.87 12.94 -2.37
N GLY A 211 22.76 13.05 -3.33
CA GLY A 211 23.65 14.20 -3.46
C GLY A 211 22.96 15.55 -3.70
N GLU A 212 21.71 15.59 -4.15
CA GLU A 212 20.98 16.83 -4.44
C GLU A 212 20.15 17.36 -3.27
N ASP A 213 19.73 16.50 -2.33
CA ASP A 213 18.95 16.87 -1.16
C ASP A 213 19.83 17.34 -0.01
N PHE A 214 19.27 18.09 0.95
CA PHE A 214 19.89 18.29 2.25
C PHE A 214 19.71 17.04 3.10
N CYS A 215 20.76 16.27 3.26
CA CYS A 215 20.74 14.99 3.97
C CYS A 215 21.73 14.99 5.14
N TRP A 216 21.39 14.25 6.21
CA TRP A 216 22.25 14.03 7.38
C TRP A 216 21.99 12.66 8.00
N ASN A 217 22.93 12.20 8.82
CA ASN A 217 22.71 11.03 9.67
C ASN A 217 22.31 11.49 11.07
N THR A 218 21.28 10.87 11.66
CA THR A 218 20.92 11.15 13.06
C THR A 218 22.08 10.77 14.00
N PRO A 219 22.25 11.48 15.14
CA PRO A 219 23.49 11.35 15.90
C PRO A 219 23.69 10.00 16.58
N ARG A 220 22.63 9.34 17.08
CA ARG A 220 22.75 8.09 17.83
C ARG A 220 22.62 6.85 16.97
N VAL A 221 21.54 6.72 16.20
CA VAL A 221 21.30 5.50 15.41
C VAL A 221 21.83 5.59 13.98
N ARG A 222 22.38 6.75 13.60
CA ARG A 222 22.97 7.01 12.28
C ARG A 222 21.99 6.79 11.13
N MET A 223 20.70 7.03 11.39
CA MET A 223 19.66 6.93 10.40
C MET A 223 19.82 8.05 9.36
N PRO A 224 19.91 7.71 8.05
CA PRO A 224 20.02 8.73 7.00
C PRO A 224 18.67 9.40 6.78
N VAL A 225 18.61 10.73 6.90
CA VAL A 225 17.42 11.56 6.71
C VAL A 225 17.70 12.61 5.65
N CYS A 226 16.81 12.74 4.66
CA CYS A 226 16.88 13.73 3.61
C CYS A 226 15.66 14.63 3.62
N ALA A 227 15.83 15.93 3.43
CA ALA A 227 14.73 16.88 3.30
C ALA A 227 14.21 16.87 1.86
N LYS A 228 12.95 16.44 1.68
CA LYS A 228 12.23 16.46 0.39
C LYS A 228 11.50 17.78 0.16
N SER A 229 11.25 18.51 1.26
CA SER A 229 10.66 19.85 1.22
C SER A 229 11.13 20.63 2.46
N PRO A 230 11.65 21.84 2.30
CA PRO A 230 11.89 22.55 1.04
C PRO A 230 12.99 21.89 0.18
N GLU A 231 12.74 21.76 -1.13
CA GLU A 231 13.73 21.22 -2.08
C GLU A 231 15.05 22.03 -2.11
N THR A 232 14.99 23.30 -1.72
CA THR A 232 16.13 24.24 -1.70
C THR A 232 16.88 24.27 -0.35
N LEU A 233 16.52 23.43 0.61
CA LEU A 233 17.10 23.48 1.96
C LEU A 233 18.62 23.33 1.99
N ARG A 234 19.24 22.70 0.97
CA ARG A 234 20.69 22.57 0.83
C ARG A 234 21.41 23.87 0.41
N GLN A 235 20.68 24.81 -0.19
CA GLN A 235 21.27 26.04 -0.73
C GLN A 235 21.76 26.99 0.38
N PRO A 236 22.68 27.92 0.08
CA PRO A 236 23.08 28.95 1.04
C PRO A 236 21.90 29.78 1.54
N GLY A 237 21.97 30.22 2.80
CA GLY A 237 20.95 31.03 3.46
C GLY A 237 19.93 30.22 4.27
N TRP A 238 20.01 28.89 4.23
CA TRP A 238 19.13 28.01 4.99
C TRP A 238 19.74 27.47 6.31
N GLU A 239 20.88 27.99 6.75
CA GLU A 239 21.66 27.43 7.87
C GLU A 239 20.87 27.39 9.19
N ARG A 240 19.92 28.31 9.40
CA ARG A 240 19.06 28.31 10.60
C ARG A 240 18.10 27.17 10.60
N GLN A 241 17.42 26.95 9.48
CA GLN A 241 16.45 25.86 9.31
C GLN A 241 17.16 24.51 9.30
N GLN A 242 18.32 24.40 8.67
CA GLN A 242 19.18 23.21 8.73
C GLN A 242 19.55 22.85 10.17
N ARG A 243 20.08 23.83 10.94
CA ARG A 243 20.42 23.62 12.36
C ARG A 243 19.20 23.23 13.19
N TYR A 244 18.05 23.86 12.93
CA TYR A 244 16.83 23.51 13.65
C TYR A 244 16.44 22.06 13.43
N ILE A 245 16.31 21.63 12.16
CA ILE A 245 15.79 20.27 11.88
C ILE A 245 16.78 19.19 12.32
N THR A 246 18.07 19.38 12.12
CA THR A 246 19.09 18.43 12.61
C THR A 246 19.15 18.40 14.14
N GLY A 247 19.03 19.55 14.80
CA GLY A 247 18.94 19.67 16.27
C GLY A 247 17.69 18.99 16.82
N TYR A 248 16.55 19.14 16.15
CA TYR A 248 15.31 18.47 16.55
C TYR A 248 15.46 16.94 16.60
N PHE A 249 16.12 16.34 15.60
CA PHE A 249 16.40 14.90 15.61
C PHE A 249 17.41 14.51 16.69
N ALA A 250 18.37 15.37 16.99
CA ALA A 250 19.30 15.13 18.10
C ALA A 250 18.58 15.14 19.45
N ASP A 251 17.71 16.12 19.68
CA ASP A 251 16.92 16.23 20.91
C ASP A 251 15.93 15.07 21.04
N LEU A 252 15.28 14.68 19.93
CA LEU A 252 14.42 13.51 19.88
C LEU A 252 15.16 12.23 20.29
N GLU A 253 16.34 11.97 19.69
CA GLU A 253 17.11 10.78 20.01
C GLU A 253 17.69 10.82 21.44
N ASN A 254 18.03 12.01 21.94
CA ASN A 254 18.43 12.18 23.34
C ASN A 254 17.27 11.86 24.30
N ALA A 255 16.07 12.33 24.00
CA ALA A 255 14.88 12.00 24.77
C ALA A 255 14.52 10.51 24.67
N LEU A 256 14.51 9.96 23.46
CA LEU A 256 14.12 8.56 23.18
C LEU A 256 15.08 7.56 23.85
N PHE A 257 16.39 7.81 23.82
CA PHE A 257 17.39 6.90 24.37
C PHE A 257 17.88 7.31 25.78
N GLY A 258 17.33 8.37 26.32
CA GLY A 258 17.62 8.83 27.69
C GLY A 258 16.95 7.96 28.77
N PRO A 259 17.30 8.18 30.05
CA PRO A 259 16.73 7.42 31.16
C PRO A 259 15.22 7.68 31.36
N SER A 260 14.75 8.88 31.08
CA SER A 260 13.34 9.30 31.18
C SER A 260 12.57 9.18 29.87
N PHE A 261 12.95 8.24 28.98
CA PHE A 261 12.40 8.17 27.63
C PHE A 261 10.87 8.01 27.57
N ALA A 262 10.29 7.30 28.54
CA ALA A 262 8.86 7.05 28.64
C ALA A 262 8.07 8.15 29.37
N ASP A 263 8.76 9.19 29.87
CA ASP A 263 8.08 10.33 30.52
C ASP A 263 7.19 11.05 29.49
N PRO A 264 5.90 11.30 29.78
CA PRO A 264 4.96 11.86 28.80
C PRO A 264 5.24 13.31 28.43
N VAL A 265 6.04 14.03 29.24
CA VAL A 265 6.33 15.46 29.05
C VAL A 265 7.73 15.68 28.48
N THR A 266 8.73 14.97 28.97
CA THR A 266 10.14 15.16 28.62
C THR A 266 10.74 14.04 27.78
N GLY A 267 10.04 12.90 27.67
CA GLY A 267 10.44 11.74 26.88
C GLY A 267 10.13 11.89 25.37
N TYR A 268 10.14 10.77 24.68
CA TYR A 268 9.91 10.73 23.23
C TYR A 268 8.57 11.36 22.81
N ALA A 269 7.55 11.30 23.67
CA ALA A 269 6.22 11.83 23.39
C ALA A 269 6.19 13.37 23.27
N ALA A 270 7.24 14.08 23.70
CA ALA A 270 7.42 15.51 23.43
C ALA A 270 7.76 15.78 21.95
N TYR A 271 8.36 14.82 21.27
CA TYR A 271 8.91 14.97 19.92
C TYR A 271 8.13 14.17 18.86
N ILE A 272 7.66 12.98 19.20
CA ILE A 272 6.96 12.09 18.28
C ILE A 272 5.44 12.25 18.43
N ASP A 273 4.72 12.35 17.32
CA ASP A 273 3.28 12.12 17.27
C ASP A 273 3.01 10.62 17.47
N VAL A 274 2.71 10.26 18.71
CA VAL A 274 2.60 8.84 19.12
C VAL A 274 1.49 8.09 18.37
N PRO A 275 0.30 8.67 18.11
CA PRO A 275 -0.71 8.00 17.29
C PRO A 275 -0.21 7.63 15.90
N SER A 276 0.48 8.54 15.20
CA SER A 276 1.02 8.26 13.87
C SER A 276 2.13 7.20 13.91
N ALA A 277 2.96 7.18 14.96
CA ALA A 277 3.98 6.14 15.14
C ALA A 277 3.34 4.76 15.38
N VAL A 278 2.23 4.68 16.11
CA VAL A 278 1.46 3.45 16.33
C VAL A 278 0.84 2.96 15.02
N ASP A 279 0.20 3.83 14.25
CA ASP A 279 -0.41 3.46 12.97
C ASP A 279 0.66 3.06 11.94
N TYR A 280 1.79 3.79 11.88
CA TYR A 280 2.94 3.43 11.03
C TYR A 280 3.48 2.04 11.38
N PHE A 281 3.68 1.78 12.67
CA PHE A 281 4.12 0.47 13.18
C PHE A 281 3.16 -0.63 12.72
N LEU A 282 1.85 -0.48 12.97
CA LEU A 282 0.86 -1.50 12.65
C LEU A 282 0.75 -1.80 11.17
N VAL A 283 0.71 -0.77 10.31
CA VAL A 283 0.63 -0.97 8.85
C VAL A 283 1.87 -1.69 8.35
N ASN A 284 3.07 -1.18 8.66
CA ASN A 284 4.31 -1.77 8.17
C ASN A 284 4.59 -3.15 8.76
N GLU A 285 4.19 -3.40 10.00
CA GLU A 285 4.31 -4.70 10.64
C GLU A 285 3.35 -5.73 10.02
N LEU A 286 2.09 -5.34 9.76
CA LEU A 286 1.10 -6.21 9.12
C LEU A 286 1.61 -6.72 7.77
N VAL A 287 2.15 -5.83 6.95
CA VAL A 287 2.60 -6.19 5.60
C VAL A 287 4.06 -6.65 5.55
N LYS A 288 4.78 -6.65 6.68
CA LYS A 288 6.21 -6.94 6.82
C LYS A 288 7.06 -6.18 5.81
N ASN A 289 6.96 -4.86 5.84
CA ASN A 289 7.75 -3.99 4.98
C ASN A 289 9.23 -4.00 5.38
N VAL A 290 10.09 -4.56 4.55
CA VAL A 290 11.54 -4.66 4.82
C VAL A 290 12.24 -3.31 4.82
N ASP A 291 11.73 -2.34 4.10
CA ASP A 291 12.29 -0.99 3.99
C ASP A 291 11.67 -0.04 5.02
N GLY A 292 10.42 -0.29 5.40
CA GLY A 292 9.67 0.50 6.39
C GLY A 292 10.19 0.42 7.84
N ASN A 293 11.27 -0.31 8.07
CA ASN A 293 11.95 -0.38 9.37
C ASN A 293 12.89 0.82 9.62
N LEU A 294 12.52 2.00 9.13
CA LEU A 294 13.31 3.25 9.17
C LEU A 294 14.62 3.13 8.40
N ARG A 295 14.60 2.44 7.30
CA ARG A 295 15.77 2.19 6.47
C ARG A 295 15.69 2.89 5.11
N ARG A 296 14.51 2.80 4.45
CA ARG A 296 14.26 3.39 3.12
C ARG A 296 12.80 3.79 2.97
N SER A 297 12.54 4.70 2.05
CA SER A 297 11.20 5.12 1.62
C SER A 297 10.24 5.44 2.78
N THR A 298 10.81 5.88 3.93
CA THR A 298 10.05 6.24 5.12
C THR A 298 9.89 7.74 5.19
N PHE A 299 8.70 8.23 4.88
CA PHE A 299 8.41 9.65 4.99
C PHE A 299 8.06 10.06 6.42
N LEU A 300 8.56 11.23 6.80
CA LEU A 300 8.30 11.88 8.07
C LEU A 300 7.88 13.33 7.80
N THR A 301 6.88 13.80 8.52
CA THR A 301 6.38 15.17 8.37
C THR A 301 6.59 15.93 9.68
N LYS A 302 7.19 17.12 9.63
CA LYS A 302 7.37 17.99 10.80
C LYS A 302 6.55 19.27 10.63
N PRO A 303 5.31 19.32 11.14
CA PRO A 303 4.50 20.54 11.13
C PRO A 303 5.11 21.63 12.01
N ARG A 304 4.80 22.90 11.72
CA ARG A 304 5.21 24.04 12.53
C ARG A 304 4.61 23.95 13.94
N GLY A 305 5.46 24.05 14.96
CA GLY A 305 5.06 23.89 16.35
C GLY A 305 4.59 22.48 16.73
N GLY A 306 4.46 21.57 15.78
CA GLY A 306 3.99 20.20 15.98
C GLY A 306 5.11 19.20 16.23
N ARG A 307 4.69 17.95 16.51
CA ARG A 307 5.57 16.79 16.68
C ARG A 307 5.87 16.14 15.34
N LEU A 308 6.89 15.30 15.30
CA LEU A 308 7.24 14.51 14.13
C LEU A 308 6.17 13.47 13.88
N TYR A 309 5.52 13.56 12.72
CA TYR A 309 4.49 12.67 12.25
C TYR A 309 5.09 11.60 11.33
N PHE A 310 4.75 10.33 11.54
CA PHE A 310 5.15 9.21 10.69
C PHE A 310 4.21 9.11 9.49
N GLY A 311 4.71 9.45 8.32
CA GLY A 311 3.95 9.45 7.07
C GLY A 311 4.25 10.67 6.20
N PRO A 312 3.68 10.63 4.98
CA PRO A 312 2.78 9.63 4.41
C PRO A 312 3.45 8.30 4.07
N LEU A 313 2.63 7.26 3.82
CA LEU A 313 3.13 5.93 3.42
C LEU A 313 3.56 5.91 1.95
N TRP A 314 4.58 5.08 1.64
CA TRP A 314 5.12 4.90 0.30
C TRP A 314 5.83 3.57 0.13
N ASP A 315 5.82 3.01 -1.10
CA ASP A 315 6.68 1.93 -1.57
C ASP A 315 6.42 0.55 -0.93
N PHE A 316 5.32 -0.09 -1.33
CA PHE A 316 4.85 -1.36 -0.76
C PHE A 316 4.84 -2.52 -1.76
N ASP A 317 5.47 -2.42 -2.92
CA ASP A 317 5.46 -3.46 -3.96
C ASP A 317 6.19 -4.74 -3.54
N ILE A 318 7.12 -4.67 -2.59
CA ILE A 318 7.85 -5.81 -2.03
C ILE A 318 7.35 -6.23 -0.64
N THR A 319 6.07 -6.04 -0.36
CA THR A 319 5.41 -6.38 0.91
C THR A 319 4.40 -7.53 0.74
N LEU A 320 3.62 -7.83 1.79
CA LEU A 320 2.56 -8.85 1.73
C LEU A 320 3.07 -10.18 1.16
N GLY A 321 4.23 -10.62 1.64
CA GLY A 321 4.85 -11.87 1.22
C GLY A 321 5.49 -11.86 -0.17
N ASN A 322 5.75 -10.69 -0.78
CA ASN A 322 6.42 -10.57 -2.09
C ASN A 322 7.93 -10.39 -1.99
N VAL A 323 8.56 -10.86 -0.94
CA VAL A 323 10.00 -10.73 -0.71
C VAL A 323 10.56 -12.02 -0.13
N ASN A 324 11.78 -12.39 -0.51
CA ASN A 324 12.44 -13.64 -0.10
C ASN A 324 13.69 -13.42 0.78
N TYR A 325 13.80 -12.27 1.41
CA TYR A 325 14.93 -11.93 2.28
C TYR A 325 14.48 -11.13 3.52
N GLY A 326 15.41 -10.94 4.47
CA GLY A 326 15.18 -10.12 5.66
C GLY A 326 14.13 -10.69 6.62
N GLY A 327 13.76 -11.96 6.48
CA GLY A 327 12.72 -12.60 7.29
C GLY A 327 11.29 -12.14 6.97
N ALA A 328 11.10 -11.34 5.92
CA ALA A 328 9.78 -10.83 5.54
C ALA A 328 8.97 -11.81 4.68
N ASP A 329 9.61 -12.88 4.22
CA ASP A 329 8.96 -14.05 3.61
C ASP A 329 8.13 -14.84 4.62
N ALA A 330 8.60 -14.95 5.87
CA ALA A 330 7.92 -15.67 6.94
C ALA A 330 6.72 -14.89 7.47
N VAL A 331 5.61 -15.57 7.75
CA VAL A 331 4.42 -14.96 8.36
C VAL A 331 4.65 -14.60 9.84
N ALA A 332 5.44 -15.37 10.56
CA ALA A 332 5.82 -15.14 11.96
C ALA A 332 6.97 -14.14 12.09
N GLY A 333 7.19 -13.64 13.31
CA GLY A 333 8.27 -12.73 13.66
C GLY A 333 7.95 -11.25 13.34
N TRP A 334 8.67 -10.38 14.04
CA TRP A 334 8.55 -8.93 13.95
C TRP A 334 9.50 -8.38 12.88
N GLN A 335 9.06 -7.36 12.14
CA GLN A 335 9.87 -6.65 11.14
C GLN A 335 10.23 -5.24 11.61
N ILE A 336 9.22 -4.45 11.97
CA ILE A 336 9.39 -3.05 12.33
C ILE A 336 9.84 -2.89 13.79
N ARG A 337 9.42 -3.80 14.66
CA ARG A 337 9.83 -3.80 16.07
C ARG A 337 11.34 -3.81 16.27
N SER A 338 12.12 -4.34 15.32
CA SER A 338 13.58 -4.38 15.39
C SER A 338 14.26 -3.06 14.97
N ALA A 339 13.53 -2.14 14.31
CA ALA A 339 14.08 -0.83 13.96
C ALA A 339 14.47 -0.06 15.23
N PRO A 340 15.63 0.64 15.26
CA PRO A 340 16.19 1.18 16.51
C PRO A 340 15.22 2.03 17.33
N TRP A 341 14.46 2.92 16.69
CA TRP A 341 13.48 3.75 17.40
C TRP A 341 12.32 2.91 17.92
N PHE A 342 11.78 2.00 17.11
CA PHE A 342 10.67 1.13 17.53
C PHE A 342 11.10 0.11 18.57
N ALA A 343 12.33 -0.40 18.51
CA ALA A 343 12.87 -1.28 19.55
C ALA A 343 12.92 -0.56 20.91
N ARG A 344 13.20 0.75 20.93
CA ARG A 344 13.18 1.54 22.15
C ARG A 344 11.77 1.89 22.60
N LEU A 345 10.90 2.32 21.67
CA LEU A 345 9.47 2.56 21.95
C LEU A 345 8.77 1.34 22.53
N TRP A 346 9.13 0.14 22.05
CA TRP A 346 8.58 -1.12 22.55
C TRP A 346 8.95 -1.46 24.00
N GLN A 347 9.91 -0.76 24.60
CA GLN A 347 10.26 -0.88 26.01
C GLN A 347 9.34 -0.05 26.91
N ASP A 348 8.52 0.83 26.33
CA ASP A 348 7.49 1.57 27.08
C ASP A 348 6.17 0.77 27.09
N PRO A 349 5.70 0.30 28.26
CA PRO A 349 4.42 -0.40 28.36
C PRO A 349 3.23 0.41 27.84
N ALA A 350 3.28 1.75 27.96
CA ALA A 350 2.20 2.61 27.49
C ALA A 350 2.16 2.66 25.96
N PHE A 351 3.31 2.64 25.28
CA PHE A 351 3.37 2.51 23.83
C PHE A 351 2.82 1.16 23.36
N VAL A 352 3.29 0.08 23.97
CA VAL A 352 2.82 -1.30 23.65
C VAL A 352 1.31 -1.41 23.84
N GLN A 353 0.77 -0.88 24.92
CA GLN A 353 -0.68 -0.88 25.16
C GLN A 353 -1.45 -0.12 24.08
N ARG A 354 -0.94 1.03 23.63
CA ARG A 354 -1.55 1.79 22.50
C ARG A 354 -1.55 0.98 21.21
N VAL A 355 -0.45 0.29 20.90
CA VAL A 355 -0.37 -0.61 19.73
C VAL A 355 -1.42 -1.71 19.80
N LYS A 356 -1.55 -2.39 20.96
CA LYS A 356 -2.54 -3.44 21.16
C LYS A 356 -3.97 -2.94 21.02
N LEU A 357 -4.30 -1.83 21.68
CA LEU A 357 -5.65 -1.25 21.61
C LEU A 357 -5.99 -0.80 20.18
N ARG A 358 -5.04 -0.19 19.48
CA ARG A 358 -5.25 0.25 18.10
C ARG A 358 -5.43 -0.94 17.15
N TRP A 359 -4.63 -2.00 17.31
CA TRP A 359 -4.80 -3.24 16.54
C TRP A 359 -6.21 -3.81 16.72
N GLN A 360 -6.66 -3.92 17.95
CA GLN A 360 -8.01 -4.42 18.25
C GLN A 360 -9.11 -3.53 17.71
N GLN A 361 -8.93 -2.20 17.79
CA GLN A 361 -9.86 -1.27 17.19
C GLN A 361 -10.05 -1.57 15.71
N ILE A 362 -8.97 -1.56 14.91
CA ILE A 362 -9.07 -1.78 13.45
C ILE A 362 -9.57 -3.19 13.09
N ARG A 363 -9.37 -4.17 13.95
CA ARG A 363 -9.90 -5.53 13.79
C ARG A 363 -11.41 -5.60 14.03
N ASN A 364 -11.96 -4.78 14.93
CA ASN A 364 -13.33 -4.91 15.44
C ASN A 364 -14.28 -3.81 14.94
N ASP A 365 -13.79 -2.66 14.46
CA ASP A 365 -14.61 -1.53 14.00
C ASP A 365 -15.03 -1.63 12.51
N GLY A 366 -14.74 -2.72 11.85
CA GLY A 366 -15.05 -2.95 10.45
C GLY A 366 -13.95 -2.49 9.47
N THR A 367 -12.94 -1.74 9.91
CA THR A 367 -11.82 -1.27 9.07
C THR A 367 -11.15 -2.43 8.34
N PHE A 368 -10.72 -3.45 9.06
CA PHE A 368 -10.02 -4.59 8.48
C PHE A 368 -10.93 -5.44 7.58
N ALA A 369 -12.19 -5.68 8.01
CA ALA A 369 -13.14 -6.46 7.24
C ALA A 369 -13.48 -5.79 5.91
N SER A 370 -13.76 -4.49 5.91
CA SER A 370 -14.04 -3.71 4.70
C SER A 370 -12.83 -3.61 3.77
N TRP A 371 -11.61 -3.54 4.32
CA TRP A 371 -10.38 -3.60 3.53
C TRP A 371 -10.20 -4.94 2.82
N ARG A 372 -10.48 -6.05 3.50
CA ARG A 372 -10.45 -7.40 2.90
C ARG A 372 -11.47 -7.54 1.76
N GLN A 373 -12.67 -7.00 1.92
CA GLN A 373 -13.67 -6.97 0.84
C GLN A 373 -13.19 -6.12 -0.35
N ALA A 374 -12.60 -4.96 -0.08
CA ALA A 374 -12.05 -4.09 -1.12
C ALA A 374 -10.91 -4.76 -1.89
N MET A 375 -10.11 -5.63 -1.24
CA MET A 375 -9.08 -6.42 -1.91
C MET A 375 -9.69 -7.41 -2.91
N LEU A 376 -10.79 -8.09 -2.57
CA LEU A 376 -11.49 -8.99 -3.48
C LEU A 376 -12.07 -8.24 -4.69
N ALA A 377 -12.68 -7.08 -4.47
CA ALA A 377 -13.20 -6.24 -5.54
C ALA A 377 -12.08 -5.75 -6.49
N ARG A 378 -10.90 -5.41 -5.95
CA ARG A 378 -9.73 -5.04 -6.75
C ARG A 378 -9.15 -6.20 -7.54
N TRP A 379 -9.16 -7.39 -6.96
CA TRP A 379 -8.77 -8.62 -7.68
C TRP A 379 -9.64 -8.82 -8.92
N ASP A 380 -10.98 -8.77 -8.75
CA ASP A 380 -11.92 -8.89 -9.86
C ASP A 380 -11.69 -7.81 -10.92
N TYR A 381 -11.59 -6.55 -10.48
CA TYR A 381 -11.34 -5.40 -11.34
C TYR A 381 -10.04 -5.50 -12.14
N MET A 382 -8.95 -5.98 -11.54
CA MET A 382 -7.65 -6.15 -12.17
C MET A 382 -7.58 -7.43 -13.04
N SER A 383 -8.41 -8.43 -12.79
CA SER A 383 -8.34 -9.76 -13.42
C SER A 383 -8.44 -9.73 -14.95
N VAL A 384 -9.10 -8.71 -15.49
CA VAL A 384 -9.22 -8.49 -16.94
C VAL A 384 -8.00 -7.76 -17.48
N GLU A 385 -7.63 -6.66 -16.85
CA GLU A 385 -6.63 -5.72 -17.35
C GLU A 385 -5.20 -6.26 -17.23
N GLN A 386 -4.96 -7.13 -16.25
CA GLN A 386 -3.66 -7.77 -16.05
C GLN A 386 -3.24 -8.62 -17.28
N ARG A 387 -4.18 -9.17 -18.07
CA ARG A 387 -3.85 -9.99 -19.24
C ARG A 387 -2.98 -9.22 -20.22
N ARG A 388 -3.39 -8.00 -20.60
CA ARG A 388 -2.61 -7.14 -21.48
C ARG A 388 -1.25 -6.76 -20.89
N ASN A 389 -1.18 -6.59 -19.55
CA ASN A 389 0.09 -6.34 -18.88
C ASN A 389 1.04 -7.53 -19.04
N PHE A 390 0.54 -8.76 -18.80
CA PHE A 390 1.40 -9.96 -18.84
C PHE A 390 1.59 -10.52 -20.25
N GLU A 391 0.78 -10.13 -21.24
CA GLU A 391 1.12 -10.28 -22.66
C GLU A 391 2.36 -9.45 -23.04
N ARG A 392 2.43 -8.20 -22.54
CA ARG A 392 3.58 -7.32 -22.75
C ARG A 392 4.80 -7.72 -21.94
N TRP A 393 4.59 -8.20 -20.71
CA TRP A 393 5.60 -8.61 -19.76
C TRP A 393 5.32 -10.03 -19.26
N PRO A 394 5.74 -11.08 -19.99
CA PRO A 394 5.41 -12.47 -19.67
C PRO A 394 6.28 -13.00 -18.52
N ILE A 395 5.95 -12.60 -17.29
CA ILE A 395 6.74 -12.91 -16.07
C ILE A 395 5.98 -13.74 -15.04
N LEU A 396 4.75 -14.16 -15.31
CA LEU A 396 3.94 -14.90 -14.32
C LEU A 396 4.58 -16.25 -13.93
N ASP A 397 5.21 -16.92 -14.87
CA ASP A 397 5.90 -18.20 -14.71
C ASP A 397 7.41 -18.06 -14.44
N SER A 398 7.94 -16.85 -14.37
CA SER A 398 9.34 -16.58 -14.22
C SER A 398 9.63 -15.92 -12.87
N TRP A 399 10.76 -16.26 -12.26
CA TRP A 399 11.21 -15.57 -11.05
C TRP A 399 11.68 -14.15 -11.36
N VAL A 400 11.16 -13.19 -10.64
CA VAL A 400 11.59 -11.78 -10.67
C VAL A 400 12.03 -11.40 -9.26
N TRP A 401 13.25 -10.88 -9.11
CA TRP A 401 13.72 -10.41 -7.82
C TRP A 401 12.76 -9.34 -7.26
N PRO A 402 12.34 -9.41 -5.99
CA PRO A 402 12.68 -10.39 -4.95
C PRO A 402 11.54 -11.39 -4.65
N ASN A 403 10.76 -11.83 -5.67
CA ASN A 403 9.59 -12.68 -5.44
C ASN A 403 9.89 -13.88 -4.53
N ARG A 404 9.05 -14.12 -3.55
CA ARG A 404 9.09 -15.32 -2.69
C ARG A 404 8.57 -16.55 -3.42
N VAL A 405 7.56 -16.39 -4.24
CA VAL A 405 6.89 -17.47 -4.97
C VAL A 405 6.78 -17.15 -6.46
N VAL A 406 6.62 -18.18 -7.26
CA VAL A 406 6.25 -18.10 -8.67
C VAL A 406 5.11 -19.06 -8.86
N THR A 407 3.92 -18.55 -9.15
CA THR A 407 2.69 -19.35 -9.18
C THR A 407 2.22 -19.70 -10.58
N GLY A 408 2.83 -19.11 -11.62
CA GLY A 408 2.51 -19.33 -13.02
C GLY A 408 1.21 -18.64 -13.49
N SER A 409 0.48 -17.97 -12.61
CA SER A 409 -0.77 -17.29 -12.98
C SER A 409 -1.08 -16.11 -12.08
N TYR A 410 -1.82 -15.13 -12.60
CA TYR A 410 -2.28 -13.97 -11.82
C TYR A 410 -3.14 -14.39 -10.61
N ASN A 411 -4.08 -15.32 -10.82
CA ASN A 411 -4.91 -15.82 -9.73
C ASN A 411 -4.10 -16.56 -8.66
N GLY A 412 -3.06 -17.27 -9.05
CA GLY A 412 -2.12 -17.90 -8.12
C GLY A 412 -1.36 -16.87 -7.27
N GLU A 413 -0.89 -15.78 -7.88
CA GLU A 413 -0.21 -14.68 -7.16
C GLU A 413 -1.15 -14.00 -6.14
N MET A 414 -2.41 -13.77 -6.53
CA MET A 414 -3.43 -13.22 -5.64
C MET A 414 -3.78 -14.17 -4.48
N ALA A 415 -3.93 -15.46 -4.77
CA ALA A 415 -4.20 -16.47 -3.74
C ALA A 415 -3.04 -16.57 -2.74
N ALA A 416 -1.80 -16.65 -3.23
CA ALA A 416 -0.61 -16.70 -2.38
C ALA A 416 -0.47 -15.46 -1.48
N MET A 417 -0.79 -14.26 -1.99
CA MET A 417 -0.84 -13.04 -1.18
C MET A 417 -1.92 -13.11 -0.10
N GLN A 418 -3.11 -13.60 -0.42
CA GLN A 418 -4.22 -13.73 0.53
C GLN A 418 -3.93 -14.76 1.64
N GLU A 419 -3.36 -15.89 1.27
CA GLU A 419 -2.94 -16.93 2.23
C GLU A 419 -1.91 -16.38 3.20
N TRP A 420 -0.89 -15.73 2.66
CA TRP A 420 0.15 -15.10 3.47
C TRP A 420 -0.45 -14.06 4.42
N LEU A 421 -1.29 -13.16 3.92
CA LEU A 421 -1.93 -12.12 4.72
C LEU A 421 -2.82 -12.71 5.82
N THR A 422 -3.55 -13.78 5.52
CA THR A 422 -4.41 -14.45 6.50
C THR A 422 -3.58 -15.06 7.64
N ALA A 423 -2.53 -15.78 7.29
CA ALA A 423 -1.62 -16.37 8.28
C ALA A 423 -0.89 -15.28 9.10
N ARG A 424 -0.47 -14.18 8.44
CA ARG A 424 0.16 -13.04 9.11
C ARG A 424 -0.78 -12.34 10.09
N THR A 425 -2.02 -12.14 9.69
CA THR A 425 -3.04 -11.52 10.55
C THR A 425 -3.29 -12.37 11.80
N ASN A 426 -3.44 -13.69 11.64
CA ASN A 426 -3.62 -14.61 12.77
C ASN A 426 -2.44 -14.55 13.74
N TRP A 427 -1.21 -14.51 13.20
CA TRP A 427 -0.02 -14.37 14.05
C TRP A 427 -0.02 -13.04 14.83
N LEU A 428 -0.40 -11.92 14.19
CA LEU A 428 -0.49 -10.63 14.87
C LEU A 428 -1.62 -10.61 15.91
N ASP A 429 -2.77 -11.22 15.61
CA ASP A 429 -3.86 -11.38 16.59
C ASP A 429 -3.38 -12.09 17.85
N ASP A 430 -2.54 -13.13 17.71
CA ASP A 430 -1.94 -13.83 18.86
C ASP A 430 -0.93 -12.96 19.63
N GLN A 431 -0.10 -12.19 18.94
CA GLN A 431 0.95 -11.36 19.55
C GLN A 431 0.41 -10.08 20.20
N LEU A 432 -0.69 -9.54 19.69
CA LEU A 432 -1.28 -8.28 20.13
C LEU A 432 -2.56 -8.46 20.94
N ARG A 433 -2.74 -9.62 21.54
CA ARG A 433 -3.81 -9.84 22.53
C ARG A 433 -3.70 -8.84 23.68
N PRO A 434 -4.85 -8.43 24.28
CA PRO A 434 -4.88 -7.50 25.42
C PRO A 434 -3.96 -7.91 26.55
#